data_7c03d810eae1aca8cad471948f80c014
#
_entry.id   7c03d810eae1aca8cad471948f80c014
#
_cell.length_a   1.000
_cell.length_b   1.000
_cell.length_c   1.000
_cell.angle_alpha   90.00
_cell.angle_beta   90.00
_cell.angle_gamma   90.00
#
_symmetry.space_group_name_H-M   'P 1'
#
loop_
_entity.id
_entity.type
_entity.pdbx_description
1 polymer ?
#
loop_
_entity_poly.entity_id
_entity_poly.type
_entity_poly.pdbx_seq_one_letter_code
_entity_poly.pdbx_strand_id
1 'polypeptide(L)'
;MRQRCVGGLIAAAIALLAPAAPASADDPILGAASYPDMTTYRCHTDAIPIYPGQNLNLLATTKTCPNAVKVSGPGDASVFAPGSTAQGYITRFAPSMVEIKPDGQLVTPSVWDLHLHHVVWVAPGGGPTFASGEEKTHVKLPQGYGFKVAGDANWGLNYMIHNLTAVGGRQVYITWEIDWVPETAPARTDIKPANVRWLDVAGFPQIYPVFDAERGFDTNGDGKYVFPDEVPTDPSQPGYEERRKISSARQWTVPAGGATLVFAAGHLHPGGLHVDLQVTRGGQTMQLFRSDAHYYEPAGAVSWDVSMTATRPDWRISLQAGDTISESVTYDVSRASWYESMGILPVFVAAAGDPAAKDPFNDDAAVRAMYDEGGILTHGRLPENVDKKARKDLKLPDPRKLKSKGRRVPKSGIDIGGFGYSPGGYSAVRGYSVNRIRPPVVRPGTSVTFTNLDALFGMSQTEQTWHTITSCSAPCNLGSGIGYPLARGPIKFDSGQLGYGNALSTEVTTGSDVYTTPPLTKRGKTYTYFCRIHPFMRGSIRVAPRPHGHGHA
;
A
#
# COMPACT_ATOMS: atom_id res chain seq x y z
N MET A 1 57.10 -51.00 -31.26
CA MET A 1 55.79 -50.64 -31.80
C MET A 1 55.15 -49.62 -30.86
N ARG A 2 55.09 -48.36 -31.23
CA ARG A 2 54.51 -47.28 -30.42
C ARG A 2 53.16 -46.94 -31.03
N GLN A 3 52.11 -47.19 -30.29
CA GLN A 3 50.76 -46.71 -30.59
C GLN A 3 50.57 -45.29 -30.03
N ARG A 4 50.24 -44.36 -30.91
CA ARG A 4 49.84 -42.98 -30.56
C ARG A 4 48.33 -42.96 -30.33
N CYS A 5 47.86 -42.62 -29.11
CA CYS A 5 46.48 -42.25 -28.87
C CYS A 5 46.30 -40.78 -29.21
N VAL A 6 45.37 -40.50 -30.12
CA VAL A 6 44.89 -39.16 -30.46
C VAL A 6 43.69 -38.89 -29.55
N GLY A 7 43.87 -37.98 -28.59
CA GLY A 7 42.78 -37.49 -27.76
C GLY A 7 42.07 -36.31 -28.44
N GLY A 8 40.82 -36.51 -28.84
CA GLY A 8 39.97 -35.44 -29.34
C GLY A 8 39.41 -34.64 -28.18
N LEU A 9 39.71 -33.34 -28.11
CA LEU A 9 39.03 -32.39 -27.20
C LEU A 9 37.67 -32.05 -27.81
N ILE A 10 36.60 -32.47 -27.13
CA ILE A 10 35.26 -31.97 -27.39
C ILE A 10 35.10 -30.69 -26.55
N ALA A 11 35.12 -29.53 -27.19
CA ALA A 11 34.77 -28.25 -26.58
C ALA A 11 33.23 -28.18 -26.47
N ALA A 12 32.71 -28.40 -25.29
CA ALA A 12 31.33 -28.12 -24.99
C ALA A 12 31.13 -26.59 -24.87
N ALA A 13 30.46 -26.00 -25.86
CA ALA A 13 30.01 -24.63 -25.79
C ALA A 13 28.86 -24.54 -24.78
N ILE A 14 29.17 -24.05 -23.58
CA ILE A 14 28.16 -23.65 -22.61
C ILE A 14 27.58 -22.32 -23.12
N ALA A 15 26.40 -22.37 -23.74
CA ALA A 15 25.60 -21.19 -24.01
C ALA A 15 25.12 -20.64 -22.64
N LEU A 16 25.76 -19.56 -22.19
CA LEU A 16 25.26 -18.74 -21.09
C LEU A 16 23.96 -18.12 -21.58
N LEU A 17 22.84 -18.72 -21.16
CA LEU A 17 21.54 -18.07 -21.18
C LEU A 17 21.63 -16.86 -20.24
N ALA A 18 21.83 -15.68 -20.80
CA ALA A 18 21.64 -14.44 -20.07
C ALA A 18 20.19 -14.46 -19.51
N PRO A 19 19.98 -14.16 -18.22
CA PRO A 19 18.64 -14.01 -17.73
C PRO A 19 17.97 -12.91 -18.55
N ALA A 20 16.78 -13.19 -19.10
CA ALA A 20 15.95 -12.19 -19.76
C ALA A 20 15.80 -11.02 -18.77
N ALA A 21 16.11 -9.81 -19.19
CA ALA A 21 15.82 -8.62 -18.41
C ALA A 21 14.32 -8.64 -18.11
N PRO A 22 13.90 -8.34 -16.87
CA PRO A 22 12.48 -8.22 -16.58
C PRO A 22 11.89 -7.18 -17.54
N ALA A 23 10.77 -7.53 -18.19
CA ALA A 23 10.05 -6.62 -19.06
C ALA A 23 9.78 -5.32 -18.28
N SER A 24 10.16 -4.17 -18.83
CA SER A 24 9.90 -2.90 -18.19
C SER A 24 8.39 -2.64 -18.26
N ALA A 25 7.84 -1.98 -17.24
CA ALA A 25 6.43 -1.58 -17.24
C ALA A 25 6.08 -0.66 -18.42
N ASP A 26 7.08 -0.16 -19.12
CA ASP A 26 6.98 0.74 -20.26
C ASP A 26 7.07 0.03 -21.63
N ASP A 27 7.19 -1.31 -21.65
CA ASP A 27 7.16 -2.06 -22.89
C ASP A 27 5.81 -1.87 -23.62
N PRO A 28 5.82 -1.78 -24.98
CA PRO A 28 4.58 -1.68 -25.74
C PRO A 28 3.65 -2.85 -25.43
N ILE A 29 2.46 -2.54 -24.93
CA ILE A 29 1.44 -3.54 -24.62
C ILE A 29 0.48 -3.63 -25.80
N LEU A 30 0.31 -4.82 -26.34
CA LEU A 30 -0.61 -5.06 -27.43
C LEU A 30 -2.03 -4.59 -27.07
N GLY A 31 -2.63 -3.76 -27.92
CA GLY A 31 -3.98 -3.24 -27.74
C GLY A 31 -4.06 -1.94 -26.90
N ALA A 32 -2.96 -1.47 -26.32
CA ALA A 32 -2.92 -0.13 -25.70
C ALA A 32 -3.17 0.99 -26.73
N ALA A 33 -3.75 2.08 -26.26
CA ALA A 33 -4.06 3.21 -27.12
C ALA A 33 -2.79 3.79 -27.76
N SER A 34 -2.87 4.03 -29.06
CA SER A 34 -1.81 4.66 -29.83
C SER A 34 -2.43 5.54 -30.94
N TYR A 35 -2.10 6.81 -30.93
CA TYR A 35 -2.62 7.80 -31.90
C TYR A 35 -1.47 8.63 -32.47
N PRO A 36 -1.54 9.05 -33.75
CA PRO A 36 -0.47 9.85 -34.38
C PRO A 36 -0.22 11.20 -33.68
N ASP A 37 -1.24 11.76 -33.06
CA ASP A 37 -1.21 13.04 -32.33
C ASP A 37 -1.07 12.88 -30.81
N MET A 38 -0.87 11.64 -30.33
CA MET A 38 -0.60 11.36 -28.94
C MET A 38 0.77 11.89 -28.51
N THR A 39 0.81 12.53 -27.37
CA THR A 39 2.04 13.05 -26.77
C THR A 39 2.15 12.60 -25.33
N THR A 40 3.32 12.12 -24.96
CA THR A 40 3.63 11.76 -23.57
C THR A 40 4.22 12.95 -22.85
N TYR A 41 3.65 13.28 -21.70
CA TYR A 41 4.15 14.32 -20.80
C TYR A 41 4.45 13.75 -19.43
N ARG A 42 5.52 14.26 -18.83
CA ARG A 42 5.83 14.06 -17.41
C ARG A 42 5.39 15.29 -16.63
N CYS A 43 4.68 15.04 -15.55
CA CYS A 43 4.10 16.01 -14.67
C CYS A 43 4.64 15.81 -13.24
N HIS A 44 4.70 16.86 -12.44
CA HIS A 44 5.02 16.72 -11.02
C HIS A 44 4.40 17.86 -10.19
N THR A 45 4.15 17.60 -8.93
CA THR A 45 3.78 18.61 -7.93
C THR A 45 4.90 19.62 -7.71
N ASP A 46 4.61 20.70 -7.01
CA ASP A 46 5.67 21.44 -6.34
C ASP A 46 6.40 20.56 -5.32
N ALA A 47 7.56 20.99 -4.86
CA ALA A 47 8.35 20.24 -3.88
C ALA A 47 7.58 20.13 -2.56
N ILE A 48 7.34 18.91 -2.13
CA ILE A 48 6.63 18.59 -0.87
C ILE A 48 7.68 18.34 0.21
N PRO A 49 7.71 19.15 1.29
CA PRO A 49 8.59 18.89 2.42
C PRO A 49 8.11 17.66 3.20
N ILE A 50 9.06 16.80 3.60
CA ILE A 50 8.80 15.58 4.35
C ILE A 50 9.40 15.70 5.74
N TYR A 51 8.55 15.50 6.75
CA TYR A 51 8.92 15.58 8.17
C TYR A 51 9.48 14.23 8.67
N PRO A 52 10.28 14.28 9.75
CA PRO A 52 10.72 13.06 10.42
C PRO A 52 9.52 12.19 10.85
N GLY A 53 9.57 10.90 10.51
CA GLY A 53 8.51 9.96 10.88
C GLY A 53 7.13 10.27 10.33
N GLN A 54 7.04 11.09 9.30
CA GLN A 54 5.75 11.48 8.70
C GLN A 54 4.94 10.26 8.28
N ASN A 55 3.65 10.28 8.64
CA ASN A 55 2.63 9.34 8.18
C ASN A 55 1.26 10.04 8.06
N LEU A 56 1.25 11.29 7.64
CA LEU A 56 0.07 12.14 7.57
C LEU A 56 -0.66 11.95 6.24
N ASN A 57 -1.98 11.82 6.32
CA ASN A 57 -2.88 11.90 5.16
C ASN A 57 -3.21 13.37 4.90
N LEU A 58 -2.86 13.88 3.74
CA LEU A 58 -2.91 15.31 3.40
C LEU A 58 -3.82 15.54 2.20
N LEU A 59 -4.47 16.70 2.21
CA LEU A 59 -5.29 17.18 1.10
C LEU A 59 -4.62 18.40 0.47
N ALA A 60 -4.52 18.39 -0.85
CA ALA A 60 -3.99 19.48 -1.66
C ALA A 60 -4.80 19.63 -2.95
N THR A 61 -4.40 20.55 -3.77
CA THR A 61 -4.89 20.71 -5.14
C THR A 61 -3.74 20.62 -6.12
N THR A 62 -4.04 20.20 -7.34
CA THR A 62 -3.08 20.15 -8.44
C THR A 62 -3.76 20.49 -9.75
N LYS A 63 -3.03 20.48 -10.84
CA LYS A 63 -3.51 20.64 -12.22
C LYS A 63 -3.46 19.30 -12.95
N THR A 64 -4.03 19.22 -14.13
CA THR A 64 -3.95 18.01 -14.99
C THR A 64 -2.51 17.57 -15.20
N CYS A 65 -1.61 18.49 -15.51
CA CYS A 65 -0.18 18.21 -15.66
C CYS A 65 0.64 19.47 -15.28
N PRO A 66 0.80 19.78 -13.98
CA PRO A 66 1.65 20.89 -13.57
C PRO A 66 3.11 20.59 -13.91
N ASN A 67 3.89 21.65 -14.14
CA ASN A 67 5.32 21.53 -14.47
C ASN A 67 5.58 20.57 -15.66
N ALA A 68 4.67 20.58 -16.65
CA ALA A 68 4.66 19.63 -17.76
C ALA A 68 5.96 19.65 -18.58
N VAL A 69 6.58 18.50 -18.72
CA VAL A 69 7.75 18.27 -19.60
C VAL A 69 7.35 17.26 -20.67
N LYS A 70 7.52 17.64 -21.95
CA LYS A 70 7.29 16.69 -23.04
C LYS A 70 8.36 15.61 -23.03
N VAL A 71 7.92 14.36 -23.03
CA VAL A 71 8.78 13.17 -23.13
C VAL A 71 8.90 12.73 -24.60
N SER A 72 7.76 12.61 -25.30
CA SER A 72 7.71 12.19 -26.70
C SER A 72 6.42 12.67 -27.38
N GLY A 73 6.39 12.58 -28.70
CA GLY A 73 5.21 12.92 -29.50
C GLY A 73 5.21 14.35 -30.05
N PRO A 74 4.21 14.70 -30.87
CA PRO A 74 4.19 15.96 -31.63
C PRO A 74 3.72 17.17 -30.83
N GLY A 75 2.96 16.99 -29.72
CA GLY A 75 2.31 18.07 -28.99
C GLY A 75 3.27 19.01 -28.26
N ASP A 76 2.72 20.08 -27.72
CA ASP A 76 3.42 21.10 -26.93
C ASP A 76 2.80 21.19 -25.51
N ALA A 77 3.63 21.45 -24.50
CA ALA A 77 3.22 21.50 -23.11
C ALA A 77 2.31 22.71 -22.78
N SER A 78 2.18 23.68 -23.69
CA SER A 78 1.28 24.82 -23.51
C SER A 78 -0.20 24.44 -23.37
N VAL A 79 -0.57 23.23 -23.76
CA VAL A 79 -1.92 22.69 -23.52
C VAL A 79 -2.28 22.61 -22.04
N PHE A 80 -1.28 22.58 -21.14
CA PHE A 80 -1.44 22.57 -19.68
C PHE A 80 -1.14 23.93 -19.03
N ALA A 81 -0.83 24.95 -19.82
CA ALA A 81 -0.52 26.27 -19.30
C ALA A 81 -1.75 26.89 -18.59
N PRO A 82 -1.54 27.72 -17.56
CA PRO A 82 -2.63 28.46 -16.92
C PRO A 82 -3.51 29.22 -17.92
N GLY A 83 -4.82 29.00 -17.84
CA GLY A 83 -5.79 29.59 -18.76
C GLY A 83 -5.95 28.85 -20.09
N SER A 84 -5.29 27.74 -20.31
CA SER A 84 -5.48 26.90 -21.50
C SER A 84 -6.91 26.37 -21.59
N THR A 85 -7.52 26.49 -22.76
CA THR A 85 -8.84 25.92 -23.07
C THR A 85 -8.75 24.54 -23.75
N ALA A 86 -7.55 24.01 -23.89
CA ALA A 86 -7.32 22.72 -24.54
C ALA A 86 -8.08 21.60 -23.83
N GLN A 87 -8.83 20.83 -24.62
CA GLN A 87 -9.49 19.58 -24.16
C GLN A 87 -8.76 18.39 -24.75
N GLY A 88 -8.77 17.27 -24.05
CA GLY A 88 -8.17 16.04 -24.56
C GLY A 88 -8.52 14.82 -23.74
N TYR A 89 -7.87 13.74 -24.09
CA TYR A 89 -8.06 12.42 -23.47
C TYR A 89 -6.75 11.94 -22.89
N ILE A 90 -6.77 11.51 -21.62
CA ILE A 90 -5.70 10.74 -21.00
C ILE A 90 -5.96 9.27 -21.32
N THR A 91 -5.04 8.63 -22.04
CA THR A 91 -5.12 7.22 -22.44
C THR A 91 -4.17 6.34 -21.60
N ARG A 92 -3.13 6.93 -21.02
CA ARG A 92 -2.24 6.32 -20.03
C ARG A 92 -2.00 7.29 -18.87
N PHE A 93 -1.94 6.74 -17.66
CA PHE A 93 -1.57 7.46 -16.45
C PHE A 93 -0.61 6.58 -15.62
N ALA A 94 0.61 7.05 -15.40
CA ALA A 94 1.66 6.30 -14.73
C ALA A 94 2.25 7.10 -13.56
N PRO A 95 1.73 6.90 -12.32
CA PRO A 95 2.17 7.64 -11.14
C PRO A 95 3.50 7.12 -10.59
N SER A 96 4.23 8.02 -9.92
CA SER A 96 5.46 7.69 -9.21
C SER A 96 5.77 8.76 -8.15
N MET A 97 6.90 8.61 -7.46
CA MET A 97 7.44 9.60 -6.54
C MET A 97 8.97 9.63 -6.65
N VAL A 98 9.55 10.81 -6.60
CA VAL A 98 11.01 10.99 -6.55
C VAL A 98 11.40 11.90 -5.39
N GLU A 99 12.51 11.57 -4.76
CA GLU A 99 13.13 12.40 -3.73
C GLU A 99 14.12 13.37 -4.36
N ILE A 100 14.10 14.61 -3.90
CA ILE A 100 15.03 15.66 -4.29
C ILE A 100 16.21 15.62 -3.31
N LYS A 101 17.38 15.22 -3.78
CA LYS A 101 18.59 15.22 -2.97
C LYS A 101 19.15 16.63 -2.81
N PRO A 102 19.97 16.90 -1.77
CA PRO A 102 20.54 18.23 -1.53
C PRO A 102 21.36 18.79 -2.69
N ASP A 103 21.88 17.94 -3.58
CA ASP A 103 22.59 18.31 -4.80
C ASP A 103 21.65 18.53 -6.02
N GLY A 104 20.34 18.42 -5.80
CA GLY A 104 19.30 18.55 -6.85
C GLY A 104 19.07 17.28 -7.66
N GLN A 105 19.76 16.19 -7.39
CA GLN A 105 19.51 14.92 -8.06
C GLN A 105 18.14 14.38 -7.66
N LEU A 106 17.39 13.88 -8.66
CA LEU A 106 16.12 13.19 -8.45
C LEU A 106 16.36 11.68 -8.39
N VAL A 107 15.90 11.05 -7.32
CA VAL A 107 16.05 9.60 -7.13
C VAL A 107 14.74 8.99 -6.66
N THR A 108 14.41 7.78 -7.09
CA THR A 108 13.32 7.01 -6.50
C THR A 108 13.75 6.56 -5.11
N PRO A 109 13.03 6.92 -4.03
CA PRO A 109 13.44 6.55 -2.70
C PRO A 109 13.22 5.06 -2.45
N SER A 110 14.03 4.49 -1.56
CA SER A 110 13.81 3.12 -1.10
C SER A 110 12.55 3.05 -0.25
N VAL A 111 11.71 2.04 -0.46
CA VAL A 111 10.51 1.76 0.35
C VAL A 111 10.82 1.56 1.85
N TRP A 112 12.10 1.31 2.20
CA TRP A 112 12.58 1.17 3.57
C TRP A 112 12.77 2.48 4.31
N ASP A 113 12.89 3.57 3.56
CA ASP A 113 13.16 4.90 4.11
C ASP A 113 11.97 5.83 3.90
N LEU A 114 11.44 5.84 2.70
CA LEU A 114 10.39 6.75 2.27
C LEU A 114 9.57 6.08 1.18
N HIS A 115 8.27 5.95 1.36
CA HIS A 115 7.41 5.37 0.35
C HIS A 115 6.10 6.13 0.17
N LEU A 116 5.54 6.01 -1.03
CA LEU A 116 4.23 6.53 -1.37
C LEU A 116 3.16 5.57 -0.83
N HIS A 117 2.57 5.91 0.33
CA HIS A 117 1.54 5.07 0.92
C HIS A 117 0.27 5.09 0.05
N HIS A 118 -0.19 6.27 -0.32
CA HIS A 118 -1.17 6.48 -1.37
C HIS A 118 -1.12 7.89 -1.94
N VAL A 119 -1.64 8.02 -3.14
CA VAL A 119 -2.04 9.28 -3.76
C VAL A 119 -3.29 9.05 -4.61
N VAL A 120 -4.25 9.96 -4.49
CA VAL A 120 -5.52 9.92 -5.21
C VAL A 120 -5.75 11.26 -5.88
N TRP A 121 -5.92 11.23 -7.19
CA TRP A 121 -6.32 12.39 -7.98
C TRP A 121 -7.84 12.39 -8.12
N VAL A 122 -8.46 13.46 -7.63
CA VAL A 122 -9.92 13.68 -7.65
C VAL A 122 -10.25 14.63 -8.79
N ALA A 123 -10.93 14.13 -9.81
CA ALA A 123 -11.25 14.90 -11.01
C ALA A 123 -12.19 16.08 -10.71
N PRO A 124 -12.14 17.15 -11.52
CA PRO A 124 -13.05 18.29 -11.40
C PRO A 124 -14.52 17.86 -11.50
N GLY A 125 -15.32 18.19 -10.50
CA GLY A 125 -16.75 17.85 -10.48
C GLY A 125 -17.07 16.35 -10.39
N GLY A 126 -16.04 15.51 -10.17
CA GLY A 126 -16.15 14.06 -10.05
C GLY A 126 -15.64 13.54 -8.72
N GLY A 127 -15.47 12.21 -8.65
CA GLY A 127 -14.85 11.51 -7.53
C GLY A 127 -13.38 11.17 -7.78
N PRO A 128 -12.82 10.31 -6.94
CA PRO A 128 -11.50 9.72 -7.15
C PRO A 128 -11.41 9.10 -8.55
N THR A 129 -10.32 9.36 -9.25
CA THR A 129 -10.18 8.99 -10.67
C THR A 129 -8.91 8.21 -10.95
N PHE A 130 -7.76 8.73 -10.59
CA PHE A 130 -6.50 8.02 -10.62
C PHE A 130 -5.98 7.86 -9.20
N ALA A 131 -5.36 6.74 -8.93
CA ALA A 131 -4.77 6.48 -7.63
C ALA A 131 -3.56 5.58 -7.74
N SER A 132 -2.74 5.63 -6.71
CA SER A 132 -1.61 4.73 -6.54
C SER A 132 -1.20 4.69 -5.08
N GLY A 133 -0.67 3.56 -4.66
CA GLY A 133 0.24 3.44 -3.54
C GLY A 133 1.65 3.10 -4.05
N GLU A 134 2.39 2.32 -3.28
CA GLU A 134 3.74 1.90 -3.71
C GLU A 134 3.70 0.91 -4.88
N GLU A 135 2.56 0.27 -5.13
CA GLU A 135 2.33 -0.56 -6.32
C GLU A 135 2.39 0.22 -7.62
N LYS A 136 2.32 1.55 -7.57
CA LYS A 136 2.47 2.47 -8.72
C LYS A 136 1.66 2.02 -9.94
N THR A 137 0.37 1.80 -9.73
CA THR A 137 -0.53 1.28 -10.74
C THR A 137 -0.55 2.13 -11.99
N HIS A 138 -0.15 1.55 -13.13
CA HIS A 138 -0.25 2.18 -14.43
C HIS A 138 -1.63 1.91 -15.04
N VAL A 139 -2.42 2.96 -15.25
CA VAL A 139 -3.63 2.88 -16.05
C VAL A 139 -3.23 2.93 -17.54
N LYS A 140 -3.59 1.92 -18.32
CA LYS A 140 -3.39 1.86 -19.77
C LYS A 140 -4.73 1.49 -20.42
N LEU A 141 -5.42 2.48 -20.95
CA LEU A 141 -6.72 2.28 -21.59
C LEU A 141 -6.56 1.67 -22.99
N PRO A 142 -7.54 0.87 -23.44
CA PRO A 142 -7.52 0.29 -24.79
C PRO A 142 -7.64 1.37 -25.87
N GLN A 143 -7.23 0.99 -27.09
CA GLN A 143 -7.51 1.79 -28.28
C GLN A 143 -9.00 2.11 -28.37
N GLY A 144 -9.35 3.35 -28.65
CA GLY A 144 -10.72 3.84 -28.73
C GLY A 144 -11.30 4.34 -27.39
N TYR A 145 -10.49 4.40 -26.32
CA TYR A 145 -10.93 4.89 -25.00
C TYR A 145 -9.96 5.89 -24.39
N GLY A 146 -10.48 6.82 -23.61
CA GLY A 146 -9.69 7.82 -22.89
C GLY A 146 -10.50 8.52 -21.81
N PHE A 147 -9.82 8.99 -20.76
CA PHE A 147 -10.43 9.85 -19.75
C PHE A 147 -10.41 11.31 -20.26
N LYS A 148 -11.60 11.87 -20.51
CA LYS A 148 -11.72 13.23 -21.06
C LYS A 148 -11.53 14.28 -19.98
N VAL A 149 -10.65 15.26 -20.21
CA VAL A 149 -10.38 16.35 -19.27
C VAL A 149 -9.79 17.58 -19.97
N ALA A 150 -9.94 18.77 -19.35
CA ALA A 150 -9.25 19.97 -19.80
C ALA A 150 -7.77 19.98 -19.37
N GLY A 151 -6.90 20.55 -20.18
CA GLY A 151 -5.47 20.64 -19.88
C GLY A 151 -5.18 21.45 -18.61
N ASP A 152 -5.87 22.58 -18.38
CA ASP A 152 -5.73 23.42 -17.17
C ASP A 152 -6.79 23.10 -16.10
N ALA A 153 -7.28 21.87 -16.01
CA ALA A 153 -8.27 21.52 -15.01
C ALA A 153 -7.64 21.47 -13.59
N ASN A 154 -8.45 21.88 -12.59
CA ASN A 154 -8.09 21.78 -11.18
C ASN A 154 -8.51 20.43 -10.63
N TRP A 155 -7.58 19.72 -10.00
CA TRP A 155 -7.80 18.43 -9.36
C TRP A 155 -7.63 18.54 -7.85
N GLY A 156 -8.41 17.79 -7.10
CA GLY A 156 -8.06 17.48 -5.73
C GLY A 156 -6.91 16.46 -5.72
N LEU A 157 -6.07 16.53 -4.69
CA LEU A 157 -4.98 15.59 -4.46
C LEU A 157 -5.01 15.16 -3.00
N ASN A 158 -5.37 13.90 -2.75
CA ASN A 158 -5.21 13.30 -1.43
C ASN A 158 -3.96 12.42 -1.46
N TYR A 159 -3.04 12.60 -0.52
CA TYR A 159 -1.81 11.82 -0.51
C TYR A 159 -1.29 11.55 0.90
N MET A 160 -0.62 10.42 1.04
CA MET A 160 0.08 10.03 2.24
C MET A 160 1.45 9.49 1.87
N ILE A 161 2.49 10.08 2.46
CA ILE A 161 3.87 9.68 2.24
C ILE A 161 4.46 9.31 3.59
N HIS A 162 4.97 8.10 3.70
CA HIS A 162 5.61 7.64 4.92
C HIS A 162 7.11 7.91 4.90
N ASN A 163 7.58 8.62 5.92
CA ASN A 163 8.99 8.69 6.26
C ASN A 163 9.27 7.73 7.42
N LEU A 164 9.81 6.56 7.11
CA LEU A 164 10.13 5.53 8.10
C LEU A 164 11.39 5.85 8.92
N THR A 165 11.94 7.05 8.77
CA THR A 165 13.18 7.49 9.42
C THR A 165 12.94 8.77 10.25
N ALA A 166 13.89 9.08 11.15
CA ALA A 166 13.91 10.36 11.86
C ALA A 166 14.65 11.47 11.08
N VAL A 167 14.96 11.23 9.81
CA VAL A 167 15.66 12.22 8.98
C VAL A 167 14.64 13.23 8.47
N GLY A 168 14.84 14.50 8.83
CA GLY A 168 14.09 15.64 8.34
C GLY A 168 14.79 16.35 7.18
N GLY A 169 14.13 17.40 6.69
CA GLY A 169 14.66 18.22 5.60
C GLY A 169 14.67 17.53 4.23
N ARG A 170 13.94 16.43 4.09
CA ARG A 170 13.71 15.74 2.81
C ARG A 170 12.63 16.46 2.02
N GLN A 171 12.69 16.34 0.71
CA GLN A 171 11.68 16.86 -0.19
C GLN A 171 11.41 15.83 -1.30
N VAL A 172 10.18 15.78 -1.76
CA VAL A 172 9.78 14.90 -2.87
C VAL A 172 8.95 15.65 -3.91
N TYR A 173 8.92 15.11 -5.11
CA TYR A 173 7.85 15.34 -6.07
C TYR A 173 6.98 14.09 -6.13
N ILE A 174 5.65 14.25 -6.06
CA ILE A 174 4.73 13.26 -6.62
C ILE A 174 4.75 13.49 -8.12
N THR A 175 5.09 12.48 -8.89
CA THR A 175 5.24 12.56 -10.35
C THR A 175 4.24 11.65 -11.04
N TRP A 176 3.86 11.99 -12.26
CA TRP A 176 3.11 11.09 -13.13
C TRP A 176 3.43 11.35 -14.59
N GLU A 177 3.34 10.31 -15.41
CA GLU A 177 3.36 10.45 -16.86
C GLU A 177 1.95 10.22 -17.40
N ILE A 178 1.58 11.02 -18.39
CA ILE A 178 0.32 10.87 -19.12
C ILE A 178 0.58 10.78 -20.61
N ASP A 179 -0.19 9.91 -21.29
CA ASP A 179 -0.34 9.98 -22.73
C ASP A 179 -1.59 10.77 -23.02
N TRP A 180 -1.40 11.90 -23.66
CA TRP A 180 -2.42 12.90 -23.95
C TRP A 180 -2.74 12.92 -25.44
N VAL A 181 -4.02 12.79 -25.76
CA VAL A 181 -4.56 12.93 -27.12
C VAL A 181 -5.46 14.16 -27.17
N PRO A 182 -5.13 15.20 -27.96
CA PRO A 182 -5.94 16.41 -28.00
C PRO A 182 -7.30 16.14 -28.63
N GLU A 183 -8.36 16.78 -28.11
CA GLU A 183 -9.67 16.85 -28.78
C GLU A 183 -9.62 17.92 -29.84
N THR A 184 -9.14 17.57 -31.05
CA THR A 184 -9.05 18.50 -32.17
C THR A 184 -10.38 18.57 -32.94
N ALA A 185 -10.63 19.73 -33.62
CA ALA A 185 -11.80 19.87 -34.46
C ALA A 185 -11.52 19.35 -35.89
N PRO A 186 -12.47 18.66 -36.55
CA PRO A 186 -13.75 18.27 -35.97
C PRO A 186 -13.58 17.35 -34.78
N ALA A 187 -14.51 17.39 -33.83
CA ALA A 187 -14.41 16.64 -32.59
C ALA A 187 -14.00 15.17 -32.85
N ARG A 188 -13.02 14.69 -32.09
CA ARG A 188 -12.52 13.30 -32.18
C ARG A 188 -13.63 12.35 -31.77
N THR A 189 -14.10 11.53 -32.68
CA THR A 189 -15.21 10.58 -32.49
C THR A 189 -14.73 9.15 -32.32
N ASP A 190 -13.45 8.89 -32.56
CA ASP A 190 -12.81 7.60 -32.44
C ASP A 190 -12.41 7.23 -30.99
N ILE A 191 -12.50 8.20 -30.06
CA ILE A 191 -12.25 7.98 -28.63
C ILE A 191 -13.55 8.13 -27.83
N LYS A 192 -13.97 7.05 -27.19
CA LYS A 192 -15.09 7.04 -26.24
C LYS A 192 -14.59 7.46 -24.86
N PRO A 193 -15.27 8.41 -24.19
CA PRO A 193 -14.95 8.72 -22.79
C PRO A 193 -15.10 7.51 -21.89
N ALA A 194 -14.07 7.21 -21.12
CA ALA A 194 -14.09 6.22 -20.04
C ALA A 194 -13.99 6.95 -18.70
N ASN A 195 -15.00 6.76 -17.84
CA ASN A 195 -15.10 7.37 -16.52
C ASN A 195 -14.86 6.33 -15.43
N VAL A 196 -14.41 6.76 -14.27
CA VAL A 196 -14.12 5.84 -13.17
C VAL A 196 -15.38 5.57 -12.34
N ARG A 197 -15.56 4.30 -11.98
CA ARG A 197 -16.34 3.85 -10.84
C ARG A 197 -15.38 3.39 -9.77
N TRP A 198 -15.37 4.13 -8.70
CA TRP A 198 -14.53 3.85 -7.53
C TRP A 198 -15.24 2.82 -6.67
N LEU A 199 -14.69 1.60 -6.64
CA LEU A 199 -15.12 0.58 -5.70
C LEU A 199 -14.17 0.60 -4.50
N ASP A 200 -14.75 0.37 -3.31
CA ASP A 200 -14.03 0.46 -2.05
C ASP A 200 -14.76 -0.37 -0.99
N VAL A 201 -14.12 -1.40 -0.47
CA VAL A 201 -14.73 -2.33 0.49
C VAL A 201 -14.99 -1.68 1.84
N ALA A 202 -14.15 -0.70 2.24
CA ALA A 202 -14.30 0.05 3.47
C ALA A 202 -14.35 1.55 3.13
N GLY A 203 -15.34 2.27 3.59
CA GLY A 203 -15.51 3.64 3.15
C GLY A 203 -16.12 4.55 4.20
N PHE A 204 -17.08 5.32 3.73
CA PHE A 204 -17.74 6.35 4.52
C PHE A 204 -18.10 5.90 5.95
N PRO A 205 -17.86 6.76 6.97
CA PRO A 205 -17.59 8.20 6.83
C PRO A 205 -16.11 8.61 6.68
N GLN A 206 -15.22 7.68 6.43
CA GLN A 206 -13.77 7.93 6.44
C GLN A 206 -13.23 8.29 5.05
N ILE A 207 -12.41 9.34 4.95
CA ILE A 207 -11.62 9.67 3.75
C ILE A 207 -10.40 8.71 3.64
N TYR A 208 -10.04 8.05 4.74
CA TYR A 208 -9.03 6.99 4.83
C TYR A 208 -9.74 5.67 5.10
N PRO A 209 -10.15 4.92 4.03
CA PRO A 209 -11.04 3.79 4.15
C PRO A 209 -10.28 2.53 4.57
N VAL A 210 -10.19 2.27 5.86
CA VAL A 210 -9.43 1.15 6.43
C VAL A 210 -10.29 0.25 7.32
N PHE A 211 -9.91 -1.02 7.34
CA PHE A 211 -10.44 -2.05 8.23
C PHE A 211 -9.29 -2.86 8.84
N ASP A 212 -9.59 -3.71 9.83
CA ASP A 212 -8.60 -4.59 10.42
C ASP A 212 -8.82 -6.03 9.97
N ALA A 213 -7.74 -6.70 9.61
CA ALA A 213 -7.73 -8.11 9.23
C ALA A 213 -6.90 -8.88 10.25
N GLU A 214 -7.55 -9.39 11.31
CA GLU A 214 -6.86 -10.01 12.43
C GLU A 214 -6.88 -11.53 12.36
N ARG A 215 -5.89 -12.14 12.99
CA ARG A 215 -5.88 -13.59 13.20
C ARG A 215 -7.13 -14.04 13.96
N GLY A 216 -7.85 -14.98 13.36
CA GLY A 216 -9.09 -15.50 13.90
C GLY A 216 -10.34 -14.79 13.37
N PHE A 217 -10.20 -13.87 12.41
CA PHE A 217 -11.34 -13.33 11.66
C PHE A 217 -11.76 -14.26 10.50
N ASP A 218 -10.87 -15.14 10.06
CA ASP A 218 -11.13 -16.17 9.05
C ASP A 218 -12.16 -17.18 9.57
N THR A 219 -13.39 -17.08 9.12
CA THR A 219 -14.49 -17.96 9.57
C THR A 219 -14.35 -19.39 9.06
N ASN A 220 -13.62 -19.57 7.96
CA ASN A 220 -13.36 -20.88 7.33
C ASN A 220 -12.16 -21.62 7.93
N GLY A 221 -11.30 -20.94 8.70
CA GLY A 221 -10.12 -21.50 9.32
C GLY A 221 -8.98 -21.84 8.35
N ASP A 222 -9.03 -21.29 7.13
CA ASP A 222 -8.01 -21.51 6.08
C ASP A 222 -6.84 -20.51 6.18
N GLY A 223 -6.91 -19.58 7.12
CA GLY A 223 -5.91 -18.53 7.35
C GLY A 223 -6.03 -17.34 6.41
N LYS A 224 -7.10 -17.25 5.64
CA LYS A 224 -7.43 -16.11 4.78
C LYS A 224 -8.69 -15.42 5.30
N TYR A 225 -8.72 -14.11 5.25
CA TYR A 225 -9.87 -13.31 5.62
C TYR A 225 -10.36 -12.54 4.41
N VAL A 226 -11.60 -12.81 3.98
CA VAL A 226 -12.24 -12.16 2.84
C VAL A 226 -13.17 -11.06 3.33
N PHE A 227 -12.74 -9.83 3.23
CA PHE A 227 -13.55 -8.68 3.62
C PHE A 227 -14.31 -8.12 2.39
N PRO A 228 -15.64 -7.84 2.50
CA PRO A 228 -16.46 -7.95 3.70
C PRO A 228 -17.21 -9.29 3.84
N ASP A 229 -16.97 -10.27 2.97
CA ASP A 229 -17.83 -11.45 2.82
C ASP A 229 -17.77 -12.39 4.04
N GLU A 230 -16.65 -12.39 4.77
CA GLU A 230 -16.49 -13.19 6.00
C GLU A 230 -16.72 -12.41 7.30
N VAL A 231 -17.20 -11.15 7.22
CA VAL A 231 -17.51 -10.40 8.43
C VAL A 231 -18.71 -11.02 9.14
N PRO A 232 -18.55 -11.47 10.40
CA PRO A 232 -19.61 -12.19 11.11
C PRO A 232 -20.87 -11.34 11.31
N THR A 233 -22.02 -12.00 11.34
CA THR A 233 -23.30 -11.38 11.70
C THR A 233 -23.61 -11.45 13.22
N ASP A 234 -22.93 -12.33 13.94
CA ASP A 234 -23.07 -12.53 15.39
C ASP A 234 -22.11 -11.59 16.14
N PRO A 235 -22.63 -10.73 17.04
CA PRO A 235 -21.81 -9.81 17.83
C PRO A 235 -20.77 -10.47 18.74
N SER A 236 -20.92 -11.75 19.05
CA SER A 236 -19.97 -12.49 19.89
C SER A 236 -18.75 -12.99 19.13
N GLN A 237 -18.78 -12.94 17.80
CA GLN A 237 -17.69 -13.45 16.95
C GLN A 237 -16.58 -12.41 16.76
N PRO A 238 -15.31 -12.84 16.74
CA PRO A 238 -14.20 -11.96 16.37
C PRO A 238 -14.42 -11.32 15.00
N GLY A 239 -14.12 -10.04 14.87
CA GLY A 239 -14.28 -9.28 13.62
C GLY A 239 -15.67 -8.70 13.38
N TYR A 240 -16.66 -8.94 14.27
CA TYR A 240 -17.99 -8.36 14.11
C TYR A 240 -18.00 -6.84 13.99
N GLU A 241 -17.15 -6.14 14.73
CA GLU A 241 -17.05 -4.68 14.70
C GLU A 241 -16.67 -4.11 13.33
N GLU A 242 -16.04 -4.92 12.47
CA GLU A 242 -15.66 -4.51 11.12
C GLU A 242 -16.88 -4.30 10.20
N ARG A 243 -18.06 -4.81 10.57
CA ARG A 243 -19.32 -4.58 9.83
C ARG A 243 -19.65 -3.11 9.63
N ARG A 244 -19.35 -2.28 10.61
CA ARG A 244 -19.60 -0.83 10.55
C ARG A 244 -18.71 -0.11 9.53
N LYS A 245 -17.62 -0.74 9.11
CA LYS A 245 -16.67 -0.21 8.13
C LYS A 245 -17.04 -0.59 6.69
N ILE A 246 -17.97 -1.52 6.50
CA ILE A 246 -18.38 -1.98 5.16
C ILE A 246 -18.98 -0.83 4.37
N SER A 247 -18.42 -0.57 3.20
CA SER A 247 -18.84 0.50 2.31
C SER A 247 -19.98 0.09 1.37
N SER A 248 -20.93 0.98 1.15
CA SER A 248 -21.86 0.84 0.03
C SER A 248 -21.16 1.06 -1.33
N ALA A 249 -20.04 1.77 -1.35
CA ALA A 249 -19.24 2.01 -2.56
C ALA A 249 -18.54 0.74 -3.08
N ARG A 250 -18.53 -0.37 -2.32
CA ARG A 250 -18.04 -1.66 -2.81
C ARG A 250 -18.88 -2.26 -3.95
N GLN A 251 -20.00 -1.66 -4.27
CA GLN A 251 -20.92 -2.13 -5.31
C GLN A 251 -21.39 -0.99 -6.20
N TRP A 252 -21.60 -1.30 -7.46
CA TRP A 252 -22.21 -0.39 -8.42
C TRP A 252 -23.20 -1.13 -9.32
N THR A 253 -24.42 -0.64 -9.36
CA THR A 253 -25.45 -1.16 -10.29
C THR A 253 -25.37 -0.42 -11.61
N VAL A 254 -25.29 -1.19 -12.68
CA VAL A 254 -25.19 -0.69 -14.06
C VAL A 254 -26.49 0.02 -14.44
N PRO A 255 -26.42 1.28 -14.90
CA PRO A 255 -27.60 2.06 -15.24
C PRO A 255 -28.31 1.55 -16.52
N ALA A 256 -29.48 2.13 -16.81
CA ALA A 256 -30.18 1.92 -18.06
C ALA A 256 -29.25 2.22 -19.25
N GLY A 257 -29.24 1.33 -20.25
CA GLY A 257 -28.34 1.43 -21.40
C GLY A 257 -27.11 0.54 -21.32
N GLY A 258 -26.82 -0.06 -20.16
CA GLY A 258 -25.66 -0.92 -19.99
C GLY A 258 -24.33 -0.16 -19.90
N ALA A 259 -23.22 -0.89 -19.90
CA ALA A 259 -21.88 -0.35 -19.80
C ALA A 259 -20.84 -1.28 -20.46
N THR A 260 -19.65 -0.72 -20.75
CA THR A 260 -18.47 -1.49 -21.11
C THR A 260 -17.37 -1.19 -20.08
N LEU A 261 -16.84 -2.22 -19.40
CA LEU A 261 -15.66 -2.08 -18.58
C LEU A 261 -14.42 -2.22 -19.45
N VAL A 262 -13.43 -1.36 -19.23
CA VAL A 262 -12.24 -1.27 -20.09
C VAL A 262 -10.91 -1.29 -19.34
N PHE A 263 -10.92 -1.14 -18.02
CA PHE A 263 -9.76 -1.24 -17.16
C PHE A 263 -10.17 -1.46 -15.71
N ALA A 264 -9.39 -2.25 -14.99
CA ALA A 264 -9.46 -2.40 -13.54
C ALA A 264 -8.07 -2.72 -12.97
N ALA A 265 -7.79 -2.22 -11.78
CA ALA A 265 -6.62 -2.59 -10.98
C ALA A 265 -6.93 -2.37 -9.51
N GLY A 266 -6.43 -3.25 -8.65
CA GLY A 266 -6.63 -3.15 -7.20
C GLY A 266 -5.53 -2.39 -6.49
N HIS A 267 -5.88 -1.91 -5.29
CA HIS A 267 -4.96 -1.41 -4.26
C HIS A 267 -5.25 -2.13 -2.95
N LEU A 268 -4.20 -2.51 -2.26
CA LEU A 268 -4.26 -3.14 -0.94
C LEU A 268 -3.01 -2.81 -0.14
N HIS A 269 -3.07 -3.04 1.16
CA HIS A 269 -1.95 -2.88 2.07
C HIS A 269 -1.22 -4.21 2.33
N PRO A 270 0.00 -4.20 2.94
CA PRO A 270 0.70 -5.42 3.30
C PRO A 270 -0.18 -6.41 4.05
N GLY A 271 -0.03 -7.69 3.73
CA GLY A 271 -0.92 -8.75 4.19
C GLY A 271 -2.00 -9.13 3.19
N GLY A 272 -2.36 -8.21 2.31
CA GLY A 272 -3.33 -8.45 1.25
C GLY A 272 -2.79 -9.39 0.18
N LEU A 273 -3.64 -10.25 -0.34
CA LEU A 273 -3.29 -11.23 -1.37
C LEU A 273 -3.84 -10.82 -2.73
N HIS A 274 -5.07 -10.42 -2.79
CA HIS A 274 -5.74 -9.97 -4.01
C HIS A 274 -7.00 -9.18 -3.71
N VAL A 275 -7.45 -8.44 -4.73
CA VAL A 275 -8.76 -7.78 -4.79
C VAL A 275 -9.56 -8.41 -5.93
N ASP A 276 -10.79 -8.83 -5.65
CA ASP A 276 -11.67 -9.49 -6.60
C ASP A 276 -12.73 -8.53 -7.13
N LEU A 277 -12.94 -8.54 -8.45
CA LEU A 277 -14.05 -7.90 -9.13
C LEU A 277 -15.03 -8.95 -9.62
N GLN A 278 -16.29 -8.84 -9.21
CA GLN A 278 -17.35 -9.76 -9.57
C GLN A 278 -18.54 -9.02 -10.20
N VAL A 279 -19.36 -9.75 -10.92
CA VAL A 279 -20.66 -9.27 -11.43
C VAL A 279 -21.77 -10.22 -11.03
N THR A 280 -22.92 -9.67 -10.65
CA THR A 280 -24.14 -10.41 -10.34
C THR A 280 -25.27 -9.99 -11.28
N ARG A 281 -25.93 -11.00 -11.92
CA ARG A 281 -27.11 -10.85 -12.77
C ARG A 281 -28.11 -11.96 -12.42
N GLY A 282 -29.35 -11.59 -12.08
CA GLY A 282 -30.40 -12.58 -11.79
C GLY A 282 -30.07 -13.56 -10.66
N GLY A 283 -29.26 -13.16 -9.69
CA GLY A 283 -28.81 -14.01 -8.57
C GLY A 283 -27.61 -14.90 -8.90
N GLN A 284 -27.12 -14.90 -10.13
CA GLN A 284 -25.88 -15.58 -10.51
C GLN A 284 -24.70 -14.61 -10.42
N THR A 285 -23.60 -15.01 -9.78
CA THR A 285 -22.38 -14.21 -9.63
C THR A 285 -21.23 -14.85 -10.41
N MET A 286 -20.46 -14.02 -11.10
CA MET A 286 -19.28 -14.42 -11.85
C MET A 286 -18.09 -13.52 -11.53
N GLN A 287 -16.91 -14.11 -11.49
CA GLN A 287 -15.64 -13.41 -11.39
C GLN A 287 -15.29 -12.74 -12.73
N LEU A 288 -15.00 -11.44 -12.71
CA LEU A 288 -14.56 -10.68 -13.88
C LEU A 288 -13.06 -10.51 -13.94
N PHE A 289 -12.44 -10.23 -12.80
CA PHE A 289 -11.01 -9.99 -12.70
C PHE A 289 -10.54 -10.20 -11.25
N ARG A 290 -9.29 -10.60 -11.10
CA ARG A 290 -8.57 -10.62 -9.83
C ARG A 290 -7.30 -9.82 -9.97
N SER A 291 -7.16 -8.79 -9.15
CA SER A 291 -5.93 -8.03 -9.03
C SER A 291 -5.05 -8.69 -7.97
N ASP A 292 -4.07 -9.47 -8.39
CA ASP A 292 -3.16 -10.18 -7.49
C ASP A 292 -2.02 -9.28 -7.01
N ALA A 293 -1.66 -9.41 -5.74
CA ALA A 293 -0.50 -8.75 -5.16
C ALA A 293 0.76 -9.60 -5.36
N HIS A 294 1.75 -9.03 -6.02
CA HIS A 294 3.06 -9.63 -6.21
C HIS A 294 4.08 -8.98 -5.29
N TYR A 295 4.44 -9.68 -4.22
CA TYR A 295 5.43 -9.21 -3.24
C TYR A 295 6.84 -9.67 -3.64
N TYR A 296 7.78 -8.74 -3.60
CA TYR A 296 9.19 -9.04 -3.88
C TYR A 296 9.95 -9.52 -2.64
N GLU A 297 9.29 -9.54 -1.49
CA GLU A 297 9.83 -10.08 -0.24
C GLU A 297 9.81 -11.61 -0.24
N PRO A 298 10.94 -12.27 0.08
CA PRO A 298 10.96 -13.73 0.20
C PRO A 298 10.01 -14.29 1.27
N ALA A 299 9.61 -13.46 2.24
CA ALA A 299 8.68 -13.84 3.29
C ALA A 299 7.20 -13.75 2.87
N GLY A 300 6.90 -13.28 1.66
CA GLY A 300 5.57 -13.12 1.11
C GLY A 300 4.94 -11.76 1.42
N ALA A 301 3.64 -11.72 1.65
CA ALA A 301 2.82 -10.51 1.82
C ALA A 301 3.12 -9.75 3.13
N VAL A 302 4.33 -9.24 3.31
CA VAL A 302 4.79 -8.65 4.58
C VAL A 302 5.41 -7.26 4.43
N SER A 303 5.31 -6.63 3.27
CA SER A 303 5.96 -5.35 3.02
C SER A 303 5.26 -4.51 1.95
N TRP A 304 5.72 -3.26 1.80
CA TRP A 304 5.31 -2.35 0.73
C TRP A 304 6.07 -2.56 -0.59
N ASP A 305 7.01 -3.51 -0.65
CA ASP A 305 7.70 -3.89 -1.90
C ASP A 305 6.78 -4.80 -2.73
N VAL A 306 5.73 -4.20 -3.28
CA VAL A 306 4.60 -4.87 -3.95
C VAL A 306 4.31 -4.26 -5.31
N SER A 307 3.93 -5.10 -6.26
CA SER A 307 3.27 -4.73 -7.51
C SER A 307 1.91 -5.42 -7.57
N MET A 308 0.91 -4.78 -8.15
CA MET A 308 -0.41 -5.36 -8.36
C MET A 308 -0.57 -5.79 -9.81
N THR A 309 -1.49 -6.71 -10.08
CA THR A 309 -1.91 -6.94 -11.46
C THR A 309 -3.01 -5.97 -11.87
N ALA A 310 -2.90 -5.44 -13.08
CA ALA A 310 -3.93 -4.66 -13.74
C ALA A 310 -4.47 -5.43 -14.95
N THR A 311 -5.67 -5.11 -15.41
CA THR A 311 -6.21 -5.70 -16.63
C THR A 311 -5.37 -5.33 -17.85
N ARG A 312 -5.28 -6.23 -18.81
CA ARG A 312 -4.67 -5.96 -20.11
C ARG A 312 -5.55 -5.04 -20.95
N PRO A 313 -4.97 -4.27 -21.88
CA PRO A 313 -5.75 -3.38 -22.74
C PRO A 313 -6.74 -4.08 -23.69
N ASP A 314 -6.65 -5.39 -23.88
CA ASP A 314 -7.63 -6.21 -24.62
C ASP A 314 -8.82 -6.65 -23.76
N TRP A 315 -8.78 -6.44 -22.44
CA TRP A 315 -9.88 -6.74 -21.53
C TRP A 315 -11.03 -5.76 -21.70
N ARG A 316 -12.18 -6.28 -22.12
CA ARG A 316 -13.42 -5.53 -22.33
C ARG A 316 -14.61 -6.38 -21.95
N ILE A 317 -15.39 -5.91 -20.99
CA ILE A 317 -16.57 -6.61 -20.48
C ILE A 317 -17.83 -5.81 -20.78
N SER A 318 -18.79 -6.46 -21.45
CA SER A 318 -20.11 -5.90 -21.72
C SER A 318 -21.06 -6.21 -20.55
N LEU A 319 -21.62 -5.17 -19.94
CA LEU A 319 -22.59 -5.27 -18.86
C LEU A 319 -23.96 -4.76 -19.30
N GLN A 320 -25.02 -5.44 -18.84
CA GLN A 320 -26.41 -5.08 -19.08
C GLN A 320 -26.92 -4.15 -17.96
N ALA A 321 -27.99 -3.42 -18.26
CA ALA A 321 -28.70 -2.65 -17.24
C ALA A 321 -29.17 -3.55 -16.10
N GLY A 322 -28.93 -3.13 -14.87
CA GLY A 322 -29.28 -3.88 -13.66
C GLY A 322 -28.23 -4.88 -13.18
N ASP A 323 -27.18 -5.18 -13.96
CA ASP A 323 -26.02 -5.90 -13.45
C ASP A 323 -25.44 -5.15 -12.26
N THR A 324 -24.96 -5.89 -11.27
CA THR A 324 -24.25 -5.29 -10.13
C THR A 324 -22.82 -5.79 -10.09
N ILE A 325 -21.85 -4.89 -10.28
CA ILE A 325 -20.45 -5.24 -10.01
C ILE A 325 -20.17 -5.02 -8.53
N SER A 326 -19.30 -5.85 -7.97
CA SER A 326 -18.91 -5.79 -6.54
C SER A 326 -17.45 -6.15 -6.36
N GLU A 327 -16.92 -5.73 -5.23
CA GLU A 327 -15.54 -5.92 -4.82
C GLU A 327 -15.46 -6.65 -3.48
N SER A 328 -14.43 -7.50 -3.35
CA SER A 328 -13.95 -8.02 -2.08
C SER A 328 -12.41 -8.09 -2.08
N VAL A 329 -11.82 -8.14 -0.90
CA VAL A 329 -10.36 -8.23 -0.74
C VAL A 329 -9.98 -9.36 0.21
N THR A 330 -8.90 -10.06 -0.10
CA THR A 330 -8.42 -11.19 0.72
C THR A 330 -7.09 -10.86 1.36
N TYR A 331 -6.99 -11.12 2.67
CA TYR A 331 -5.78 -10.94 3.49
C TYR A 331 -5.29 -12.28 4.07
N ASP A 332 -3.96 -12.49 4.11
CA ASP A 332 -3.33 -13.62 4.83
C ASP A 332 -3.29 -13.33 6.33
N VAL A 333 -4.20 -13.91 7.09
CA VAL A 333 -4.25 -13.79 8.54
C VAL A 333 -3.72 -15.03 9.27
N SER A 334 -3.16 -15.99 8.54
CA SER A 334 -2.65 -17.25 9.10
C SER A 334 -1.52 -17.03 10.10
N ARG A 335 -0.65 -16.08 9.82
CA ARG A 335 0.54 -15.79 10.62
C ARG A 335 0.43 -14.54 11.47
N ALA A 336 -0.52 -13.69 11.16
CA ALA A 336 -0.49 -12.33 11.61
C ALA A 336 -1.82 -11.61 11.58
N SER A 337 -1.91 -10.52 12.33
CA SER A 337 -2.94 -9.51 12.24
C SER A 337 -2.43 -8.31 11.46
N TRP A 338 -3.28 -7.74 10.62
CA TRP A 338 -3.02 -6.56 9.81
C TRP A 338 -3.96 -5.46 10.24
N TYR A 339 -3.41 -4.27 10.39
CA TYR A 339 -4.17 -3.07 10.76
C TYR A 339 -4.14 -2.10 9.59
N GLU A 340 -5.20 -1.30 9.50
CA GLU A 340 -5.33 -0.33 8.42
C GLU A 340 -5.23 -1.00 7.05
N SER A 341 -5.89 -2.16 6.92
CA SER A 341 -6.03 -2.87 5.65
C SER A 341 -6.94 -2.09 4.71
N MET A 342 -6.66 -2.14 3.42
CA MET A 342 -7.48 -1.55 2.36
C MET A 342 -7.86 -2.58 1.31
N GLY A 343 -8.96 -2.32 0.61
CA GLY A 343 -9.34 -2.97 -0.64
C GLY A 343 -10.05 -1.93 -1.48
N ILE A 344 -9.39 -1.48 -2.53
CA ILE A 344 -9.88 -0.43 -3.43
C ILE A 344 -9.67 -0.91 -4.87
N LEU A 345 -10.69 -0.78 -5.71
CA LEU A 345 -10.64 -1.21 -7.09
C LEU A 345 -11.31 -0.19 -8.01
N PRO A 346 -10.58 0.80 -8.53
CA PRO A 346 -11.10 1.67 -9.57
C PRO A 346 -11.32 0.91 -10.86
N VAL A 347 -12.52 1.07 -11.43
CA VAL A 347 -12.92 0.46 -12.70
C VAL A 347 -13.22 1.56 -13.71
N PHE A 348 -12.61 1.51 -14.90
CA PHE A 348 -12.93 2.44 -15.96
C PHE A 348 -14.09 1.91 -16.80
N VAL A 349 -15.10 2.75 -16.95
CA VAL A 349 -16.40 2.42 -17.53
C VAL A 349 -16.72 3.38 -18.67
N ALA A 350 -17.05 2.83 -19.82
CA ALA A 350 -17.52 3.54 -20.99
C ALA A 350 -18.98 3.18 -21.32
N ALA A 351 -19.61 3.90 -22.22
CA ALA A 351 -20.91 3.56 -22.76
C ALA A 351 -20.88 2.15 -23.41
N ALA A 352 -21.99 1.43 -23.33
CA ALA A 352 -22.16 0.14 -23.97
C ALA A 352 -21.99 0.20 -25.50
N GLY A 353 -21.88 -0.97 -26.14
CA GLY A 353 -21.84 -1.10 -27.59
C GLY A 353 -20.44 -1.20 -28.18
N ASP A 354 -19.47 -1.72 -27.42
CA ASP A 354 -18.19 -2.19 -27.99
C ASP A 354 -18.38 -3.62 -28.52
N PRO A 355 -18.22 -3.85 -29.83
CA PRO A 355 -18.40 -5.18 -30.41
C PRO A 355 -17.34 -6.20 -29.97
N ALA A 356 -16.20 -5.73 -29.44
CA ALA A 356 -15.15 -6.59 -28.90
C ALA A 356 -15.39 -6.99 -27.43
N ALA A 357 -16.32 -6.32 -26.74
CA ALA A 357 -16.63 -6.61 -25.35
C ALA A 357 -17.39 -7.94 -25.21
N LYS A 358 -17.04 -8.73 -24.19
CA LYS A 358 -17.66 -10.03 -23.90
C LYS A 358 -18.67 -9.92 -22.77
N ASP A 359 -19.86 -10.48 -22.98
CA ASP A 359 -20.86 -10.60 -21.91
C ASP A 359 -20.50 -11.83 -21.04
N PRO A 360 -20.23 -11.63 -19.74
CA PRO A 360 -19.77 -12.72 -18.86
C PRO A 360 -20.78 -13.87 -18.72
N PHE A 361 -22.07 -13.61 -18.90
CA PHE A 361 -23.12 -14.62 -18.78
C PHE A 361 -23.43 -15.37 -20.08
N ASN A 362 -22.97 -14.83 -21.22
CA ASN A 362 -23.16 -15.48 -22.54
C ASN A 362 -21.84 -16.07 -23.07
N ASP A 363 -20.69 -15.59 -22.66
CA ASP A 363 -19.37 -16.01 -23.12
C ASP A 363 -18.41 -16.21 -21.93
N ASP A 364 -18.86 -17.03 -20.98
CA ASP A 364 -18.11 -17.33 -19.75
C ASP A 364 -16.68 -17.81 -20.03
N ALA A 365 -16.50 -18.67 -21.03
CA ALA A 365 -15.18 -19.20 -21.37
C ALA A 365 -14.22 -18.11 -21.85
N ALA A 366 -14.69 -17.13 -22.66
CA ALA A 366 -13.85 -16.02 -23.11
C ALA A 366 -13.51 -15.07 -21.96
N VAL A 367 -14.45 -14.80 -21.04
CA VAL A 367 -14.19 -13.95 -19.87
C VAL A 367 -13.22 -14.64 -18.92
N ARG A 368 -13.35 -15.94 -18.69
CA ARG A 368 -12.39 -16.72 -17.89
C ARG A 368 -11.00 -16.72 -18.52
N ALA A 369 -10.89 -16.90 -19.83
CA ALA A 369 -9.59 -16.81 -20.51
C ALA A 369 -8.95 -15.44 -20.33
N MET A 370 -9.72 -14.34 -20.45
CA MET A 370 -9.22 -12.98 -20.19
C MET A 370 -8.74 -12.79 -18.73
N TYR A 371 -9.40 -13.48 -17.79
CA TYR A 371 -9.04 -13.47 -16.38
C TYR A 371 -7.85 -14.39 -16.09
N ASP A 372 -7.87 -15.65 -16.58
CA ASP A 372 -6.86 -16.68 -16.31
C ASP A 372 -5.52 -16.41 -17.04
N GLU A 373 -5.56 -15.77 -18.20
CA GLU A 373 -4.37 -15.32 -18.91
C GLU A 373 -3.68 -14.13 -18.23
N GLY A 374 -4.25 -13.68 -17.15
CA GLY A 374 -3.66 -12.79 -16.18
C GLY A 374 -3.75 -11.32 -16.54
N GLY A 375 -3.66 -10.53 -15.48
CA GLY A 375 -3.31 -9.14 -15.57
C GLY A 375 -1.82 -8.98 -15.90
N ILE A 376 -1.44 -7.74 -16.12
CA ILE A 376 -0.03 -7.34 -16.22
C ILE A 376 0.39 -6.73 -14.89
N LEU A 377 1.61 -6.99 -14.44
CA LEU A 377 2.15 -6.30 -13.27
C LEU A 377 2.25 -4.80 -13.53
N THR A 378 1.88 -4.02 -12.53
CA THR A 378 1.94 -2.55 -12.59
C THR A 378 3.37 -2.06 -12.76
N HIS A 379 4.34 -2.77 -12.18
CA HIS A 379 5.77 -2.57 -12.40
C HIS A 379 6.57 -3.82 -12.05
N GLY A 380 7.81 -3.89 -12.52
CA GLY A 380 8.81 -4.84 -12.03
C GLY A 380 9.40 -4.39 -10.70
N ARG A 381 10.31 -5.19 -10.14
CA ARG A 381 11.02 -4.79 -8.92
C ARG A 381 11.85 -3.53 -9.18
N LEU A 382 11.62 -2.50 -8.37
CA LEU A 382 12.35 -1.24 -8.48
C LEU A 382 13.79 -1.41 -7.97
N PRO A 383 14.82 -0.85 -8.67
CA PRO A 383 16.22 -1.03 -8.32
C PRO A 383 16.55 -0.58 -6.89
N GLU A 384 15.94 0.46 -6.39
CA GLU A 384 16.12 1.02 -5.04
C GLU A 384 15.66 0.07 -3.93
N ASN A 385 14.76 -0.87 -4.24
CA ASN A 385 14.25 -1.85 -3.29
C ASN A 385 15.14 -3.10 -3.17
N VAL A 386 16.22 -3.17 -3.96
CA VAL A 386 17.13 -4.32 -4.02
C VAL A 386 18.23 -4.25 -2.95
N ASP A 387 18.29 -3.24 -2.09
CA ASP A 387 19.38 -3.09 -1.12
C ASP A 387 19.39 -4.22 -0.07
N LYS A 388 20.11 -5.30 -0.43
CA LYS A 388 20.37 -6.44 0.45
C LYS A 388 21.17 -6.06 1.70
N LYS A 389 21.83 -4.90 1.73
CA LYS A 389 22.67 -4.47 2.85
C LYS A 389 21.82 -3.89 3.97
N ALA A 390 20.77 -3.14 3.65
CA ALA A 390 19.81 -2.65 4.64
C ALA A 390 19.17 -3.80 5.43
N ARG A 391 18.91 -4.94 4.77
CA ARG A 391 18.36 -6.15 5.40
C ARG A 391 19.33 -6.86 6.35
N LYS A 392 20.64 -6.77 6.12
CA LYS A 392 21.65 -7.39 6.99
C LYS A 392 21.87 -6.61 8.27
N ASP A 393 21.70 -5.30 8.24
CA ASP A 393 21.90 -4.41 9.40
C ASP A 393 20.73 -4.47 10.40
N LEU A 394 19.62 -5.13 10.04
CA LEU A 394 18.44 -5.37 10.89
C LEU A 394 18.61 -6.52 11.89
N LYS A 395 19.83 -6.98 12.19
CA LYS A 395 20.07 -7.99 13.23
C LYS A 395 19.77 -7.41 14.61
N LEU A 396 18.54 -7.62 15.04
CA LEU A 396 18.09 -7.21 16.36
C LEU A 396 18.52 -8.23 17.41
N PRO A 397 18.96 -7.78 18.58
CA PRO A 397 19.20 -8.69 19.70
C PRO A 397 17.88 -9.32 20.15
N ASP A 398 17.92 -10.59 20.53
CA ASP A 398 16.79 -11.23 21.19
C ASP A 398 16.68 -10.68 22.63
N PRO A 399 15.63 -9.91 22.95
CA PRO A 399 15.51 -9.27 24.26
C PRO A 399 15.31 -10.29 25.40
N ARG A 400 14.95 -11.54 25.10
CA ARG A 400 14.88 -12.62 26.09
C ARG A 400 16.26 -12.99 26.62
N LYS A 401 17.29 -12.83 25.78
CA LYS A 401 18.70 -13.11 26.10
C LYS A 401 19.43 -11.92 26.72
N LEU A 402 18.85 -10.73 26.67
CA LEU A 402 19.45 -9.54 27.27
C LEU A 402 19.38 -9.62 28.79
N LYS A 403 20.52 -9.43 29.47
CA LYS A 403 20.56 -9.39 30.94
C LYS A 403 19.81 -8.16 31.42
N SER A 404 18.81 -8.35 32.27
CA SER A 404 18.21 -7.25 33.03
C SER A 404 19.13 -6.89 34.19
N LYS A 405 19.46 -5.60 34.36
CA LYS A 405 20.17 -5.10 35.55
C LYS A 405 19.19 -4.75 36.71
N GLY A 406 17.98 -5.27 36.67
CA GLY A 406 16.97 -5.01 37.70
C GLY A 406 16.42 -3.58 37.71
N ARG A 407 16.70 -2.78 36.67
CA ARG A 407 16.12 -1.43 36.56
C ARG A 407 14.60 -1.56 36.44
N ARG A 408 13.89 -0.94 37.37
CA ARG A 408 12.43 -0.93 37.38
C ARG A 408 11.89 0.07 36.36
N VAL A 409 10.71 -0.18 35.83
CA VAL A 409 9.93 0.85 35.15
C VAL A 409 9.66 1.98 36.15
N PRO A 410 9.92 3.24 35.81
CA PRO A 410 9.56 4.39 36.64
C PRO A 410 8.06 4.38 36.97
N LYS A 411 7.66 5.06 38.04
CA LYS A 411 6.24 5.26 38.35
C LYS A 411 5.51 6.04 37.26
N SER A 412 6.21 6.94 36.57
CA SER A 412 5.72 7.68 35.40
C SER A 412 5.45 6.78 34.17
N GLY A 413 6.01 5.56 34.13
CA GLY A 413 5.84 4.68 32.99
C GLY A 413 7.03 4.64 32.05
N ILE A 414 6.74 4.46 30.76
CA ILE A 414 7.69 4.43 29.64
C ILE A 414 7.35 5.57 28.70
N ASP A 415 8.31 6.46 28.49
CA ASP A 415 8.15 7.53 27.53
C ASP A 415 8.50 7.06 26.11
N ILE A 416 7.78 7.57 25.12
CA ILE A 416 8.06 7.42 23.70
C ILE A 416 8.52 8.80 23.22
N GLY A 417 9.71 8.88 22.67
CA GLY A 417 10.24 10.14 22.18
C GLY A 417 11.49 9.93 21.33
N GLY A 418 11.63 10.74 20.27
CA GLY A 418 12.74 10.65 19.35
C GLY A 418 12.89 9.25 18.75
N PHE A 419 11.78 8.60 18.40
CA PHE A 419 11.73 7.24 17.86
C PHE A 419 12.28 6.13 18.77
N GLY A 420 12.11 6.27 20.06
CA GLY A 420 12.53 5.29 21.04
C GLY A 420 11.58 5.15 22.22
N TYR A 421 11.61 3.99 22.89
CA TYR A 421 10.92 3.74 24.14
C TYR A 421 11.92 3.86 25.30
N SER A 422 11.66 4.66 26.29
CA SER A 422 12.55 4.85 27.43
C SER A 422 11.83 4.69 28.77
N PRO A 423 12.22 3.71 29.62
CA PRO A 423 13.24 2.69 29.40
C PRO A 423 12.75 1.49 28.60
N GLY A 424 13.67 0.69 28.07
CA GLY A 424 13.36 -0.63 27.51
C GLY A 424 13.40 -0.74 26.00
N GLY A 425 13.53 0.40 25.30
CA GLY A 425 13.60 0.46 23.85
C GLY A 425 14.92 -0.02 23.27
N TYR A 426 14.86 -0.54 22.06
CA TYR A 426 16.01 -0.81 21.21
C TYR A 426 15.60 -0.58 19.75
N SER A 427 16.45 0.07 18.98
CA SER A 427 16.20 0.39 17.59
C SER A 427 17.09 -0.43 16.66
N ALA A 428 16.59 -0.68 15.43
CA ALA A 428 17.28 -1.45 14.42
C ALA A 428 17.96 -0.58 13.35
N VAL A 429 17.75 0.73 13.33
CA VAL A 429 18.16 1.62 12.23
C VAL A 429 19.51 2.27 12.48
N ARG A 430 20.32 2.36 11.41
CA ARG A 430 21.56 3.13 11.37
C ARG A 430 21.30 4.59 11.79
N GLY A 431 22.12 5.12 12.70
CA GLY A 431 22.01 6.50 13.20
C GLY A 431 21.20 6.63 14.48
N TYR A 432 20.37 5.68 14.84
CA TYR A 432 19.83 5.58 16.19
C TYR A 432 20.84 4.85 17.07
N SER A 433 21.30 5.49 18.14
CA SER A 433 22.13 4.79 19.11
C SER A 433 21.31 3.63 19.65
N VAL A 434 21.66 2.42 19.23
CA VAL A 434 21.23 1.21 19.92
C VAL A 434 21.89 1.30 21.30
N ASN A 435 21.29 2.06 22.19
CA ASN A 435 21.64 1.98 23.58
C ASN A 435 21.52 0.50 23.95
N ARG A 436 22.52 -0.08 24.59
CA ARG A 436 22.50 -1.44 25.11
C ARG A 436 21.44 -1.56 26.19
N ILE A 437 20.18 -1.51 25.75
CA ILE A 437 19.05 -1.32 26.65
C ILE A 437 18.64 -2.66 27.18
N ARG A 438 18.57 -2.71 28.47
CA ARG A 438 18.18 -3.88 29.23
C ARG A 438 16.71 -3.79 29.52
N PRO A 439 15.95 -4.88 29.32
CA PRO A 439 14.54 -4.87 29.64
C PRO A 439 14.31 -4.40 31.08
N PRO A 440 13.51 -3.36 31.32
CA PRO A 440 13.10 -2.99 32.66
C PRO A 440 12.25 -4.08 33.28
N VAL A 441 12.23 -4.15 34.63
CA VAL A 441 11.54 -5.21 35.38
C VAL A 441 10.32 -4.61 36.05
N VAL A 442 9.19 -5.33 35.94
CA VAL A 442 7.95 -5.03 36.65
C VAL A 442 7.55 -6.18 37.57
N ARG A 443 6.77 -5.90 38.60
CA ARG A 443 6.15 -6.93 39.44
C ARG A 443 5.07 -7.67 38.64
N PRO A 444 4.80 -8.96 38.93
CA PRO A 444 3.64 -9.64 38.35
C PRO A 444 2.36 -8.91 38.68
N GLY A 445 1.46 -8.75 37.69
CA GLY A 445 0.21 -8.04 37.83
C GLY A 445 0.32 -6.51 37.65
N THR A 446 1.49 -5.99 37.31
CA THR A 446 1.66 -4.55 37.00
C THR A 446 1.14 -4.25 35.60
N SER A 447 0.33 -3.22 35.47
CA SER A 447 0.07 -2.52 34.21
C SER A 447 1.12 -1.45 34.00
N VAL A 448 1.53 -1.21 32.75
CA VAL A 448 2.57 -0.26 32.39
C VAL A 448 1.98 0.83 31.50
N THR A 449 2.15 2.07 31.90
CA THR A 449 1.72 3.23 31.15
C THR A 449 2.83 3.66 30.19
N PHE A 450 2.44 4.02 28.98
CA PHE A 450 3.28 4.62 27.94
C PHE A 450 2.74 6.01 27.64
N THR A 451 3.65 6.97 27.42
CA THR A 451 3.30 8.33 27.01
C THR A 451 4.06 8.69 25.74
N ASN A 452 3.34 9.08 24.69
CA ASN A 452 3.94 9.53 23.44
C ASN A 452 4.28 11.03 23.52
N LEU A 453 5.55 11.35 23.78
CA LEU A 453 6.04 12.71 23.86
C LEU A 453 6.26 13.36 22.48
N ASP A 454 6.22 12.57 21.41
CA ASP A 454 6.32 13.06 20.04
C ASP A 454 4.94 13.48 19.45
N ALA A 455 3.84 13.35 20.23
CA ALA A 455 2.48 13.73 19.81
C ALA A 455 1.64 14.20 21.00
N LEU A 456 2.07 15.30 21.65
CA LEU A 456 1.35 15.90 22.77
C LEU A 456 0.14 16.72 22.31
N PHE A 457 -0.86 16.82 23.18
CA PHE A 457 -2.02 17.66 22.92
C PHE A 457 -1.62 19.12 22.65
N GLY A 458 -2.15 19.68 21.56
CA GLY A 458 -1.86 21.05 21.13
C GLY A 458 -0.67 21.21 20.18
N MET A 459 0.09 20.16 19.90
CA MET A 459 1.06 20.16 18.80
C MET A 459 0.35 20.26 17.46
N SER A 460 0.94 20.96 16.49
CA SER A 460 0.44 20.96 15.12
C SER A 460 0.58 19.57 14.50
N GLN A 461 -0.24 19.22 13.51
CA GLN A 461 -0.17 17.91 12.87
C GLN A 461 1.18 17.60 12.24
N THR A 462 1.82 18.62 11.67
CA THR A 462 3.13 18.47 11.03
C THR A 462 4.27 18.30 12.03
N GLU A 463 4.03 18.60 13.32
CA GLU A 463 5.00 18.41 14.40
C GLU A 463 4.81 17.11 15.16
N GLN A 464 3.63 16.48 15.05
CA GLN A 464 3.37 15.22 15.71
C GLN A 464 4.02 14.05 14.97
N THR A 465 4.53 13.10 15.75
CA THR A 465 4.88 11.77 15.25
C THR A 465 4.08 10.73 16.03
N TRP A 466 3.22 10.00 15.33
CA TRP A 466 2.40 8.97 15.95
C TRP A 466 3.18 7.68 16.13
N HIS A 467 2.89 6.99 17.21
CA HIS A 467 3.53 5.73 17.54
C HIS A 467 2.50 4.74 18.05
N THR A 468 2.82 3.45 17.96
CA THR A 468 2.03 2.39 18.57
C THR A 468 2.86 1.58 19.56
N ILE A 469 2.19 0.91 20.49
CA ILE A 469 2.78 -0.08 21.37
C ILE A 469 2.05 -1.40 21.10
N THR A 470 2.51 -2.13 20.12
CA THR A 470 1.90 -3.39 19.68
C THR A 470 2.73 -4.57 20.13
N SER A 471 2.13 -5.47 20.92
CA SER A 471 2.84 -6.63 21.44
C SER A 471 3.18 -7.63 20.32
N CYS A 472 4.32 -8.31 20.45
CA CYS A 472 4.81 -9.26 19.47
C CYS A 472 5.52 -10.44 20.16
N SER A 473 5.65 -11.56 19.47
CA SER A 473 6.55 -12.63 19.90
C SER A 473 8.00 -12.28 19.54
N ALA A 474 8.91 -12.39 20.53
CA ALA A 474 10.33 -12.11 20.30
C ALA A 474 10.92 -13.00 19.20
N PRO A 475 11.77 -12.45 18.33
CA PRO A 475 12.35 -11.11 18.35
C PRO A 475 11.55 -10.03 17.63
N CYS A 476 10.28 -10.12 17.48
CA CYS A 476 9.41 -9.25 16.69
C CYS A 476 9.88 -9.15 15.24
N ASN A 477 9.05 -9.45 14.28
CA ASN A 477 9.27 -9.06 12.91
C ASN A 477 10.68 -9.29 12.36
N LEU A 478 11.00 -10.50 11.98
CA LEU A 478 12.34 -10.91 11.55
C LEU A 478 12.72 -10.47 10.13
N GLY A 479 11.88 -9.83 9.39
CA GLY A 479 12.14 -9.76 7.96
C GLY A 479 12.00 -8.43 7.30
N SER A 480 11.12 -7.58 7.75
CA SER A 480 10.89 -6.31 7.11
C SER A 480 11.07 -5.16 8.08
N GLY A 481 11.73 -4.11 7.66
CA GLY A 481 11.75 -2.84 8.35
C GLY A 481 10.59 -1.94 7.91
N ILE A 482 9.60 -2.48 7.19
CA ILE A 482 8.61 -1.70 6.46
C ILE A 482 7.32 -1.60 7.24
N GLY A 483 6.73 -0.42 7.24
CA GLY A 483 5.60 -0.01 8.04
C GLY A 483 4.37 -0.92 8.01
N TYR A 484 3.58 -0.84 9.06
CA TYR A 484 2.35 -1.60 9.33
C TYR A 484 2.44 -3.13 9.34
N PRO A 485 3.60 -3.73 9.62
CA PRO A 485 3.62 -5.16 9.74
C PRO A 485 3.09 -5.57 11.10
N LEU A 486 2.62 -6.64 11.10
CA LEU A 486 2.47 -7.78 11.91
C LEU A 486 3.17 -7.85 13.20
N ALA A 487 2.40 -8.05 14.21
CA ALA A 487 2.86 -8.77 15.37
C ALA A 487 2.97 -10.27 15.07
N ARG A 488 4.15 -10.82 15.11
CA ARG A 488 4.33 -12.27 15.11
C ARG A 488 3.64 -12.90 16.34
N GLY A 489 2.73 -13.81 16.11
CA GLY A 489 1.95 -14.48 17.17
C GLY A 489 0.77 -13.64 17.68
N PRO A 490 0.05 -14.14 18.67
CA PRO A 490 -1.14 -13.46 19.17
C PRO A 490 -0.78 -12.12 19.81
N ILE A 491 -1.51 -11.09 19.44
CA ILE A 491 -1.41 -9.77 20.05
C ILE A 491 -1.99 -9.86 21.46
N LYS A 492 -1.24 -9.36 22.44
CA LYS A 492 -1.65 -9.35 23.85
C LYS A 492 -2.08 -7.99 24.32
N PHE A 493 -1.57 -6.98 23.67
CA PHE A 493 -1.95 -5.59 23.84
C PHE A 493 -1.52 -4.80 22.60
N ASP A 494 -2.35 -3.85 22.23
CA ASP A 494 -2.11 -2.87 21.19
C ASP A 494 -2.69 -1.54 21.66
N SER A 495 -1.97 -0.46 21.41
CA SER A 495 -2.43 0.90 21.76
C SER A 495 -3.29 1.53 20.67
N GLY A 496 -3.26 1.02 19.44
CA GLY A 496 -3.58 1.86 18.30
C GLY A 496 -2.55 2.97 18.11
N GLN A 497 -2.82 3.92 17.23
CA GLN A 497 -1.94 5.06 16.96
C GLN A 497 -2.13 6.13 18.03
N LEU A 498 -1.13 6.34 18.88
CA LEU A 498 -1.13 7.38 19.89
C LEU A 498 -0.79 8.74 19.27
N GLY A 499 -1.73 9.65 19.35
CA GLY A 499 -1.62 11.01 18.85
C GLY A 499 -2.98 11.66 18.66
N TYR A 500 -2.97 12.86 18.13
CA TYR A 500 -4.16 13.68 17.94
C TYR A 500 -4.32 14.01 16.46
N GLY A 501 -5.41 13.52 15.85
CA GLY A 501 -5.84 13.93 14.53
C GLY A 501 -6.55 15.29 14.58
N ASN A 502 -6.68 15.97 13.43
CA ASN A 502 -7.61 17.09 13.30
C ASN A 502 -8.96 16.60 12.76
N ALA A 503 -9.98 17.47 12.80
CA ALA A 503 -11.31 17.16 12.29
C ALA A 503 -11.35 16.82 10.77
N LEU A 504 -10.28 17.13 10.04
CA LEU A 504 -10.12 16.85 8.61
C LEU A 504 -9.12 15.71 8.38
N SER A 505 -8.37 15.30 9.40
CA SER A 505 -7.50 14.13 9.36
C SER A 505 -8.36 12.91 9.55
N THR A 506 -8.24 12.01 8.63
CA THR A 506 -9.05 10.80 8.56
C THR A 506 -8.31 9.57 9.01
N GLU A 507 -7.13 9.80 9.55
CA GLU A 507 -6.32 8.75 10.13
C GLU A 507 -6.88 8.30 11.47
N VAL A 508 -6.80 7.01 11.70
CA VAL A 508 -7.27 6.39 12.95
C VAL A 508 -6.25 6.71 14.05
N THR A 509 -6.52 7.76 14.81
CA THR A 509 -5.76 8.08 16.02
C THR A 509 -6.62 7.83 17.26
N THR A 510 -5.96 7.53 18.37
CA THR A 510 -6.66 7.32 19.64
C THR A 510 -7.24 8.61 20.24
N GLY A 511 -6.83 9.79 19.72
CA GLY A 511 -7.08 11.07 20.38
C GLY A 511 -6.43 11.16 21.78
N SER A 512 -5.33 10.42 21.97
CA SER A 512 -4.61 10.32 23.24
C SER A 512 -3.14 10.08 22.99
N ASP A 513 -2.29 10.66 23.81
CA ASP A 513 -0.86 10.40 23.89
C ASP A 513 -0.49 9.31 24.91
N VAL A 514 -1.46 8.74 25.61
CA VAL A 514 -1.24 7.79 26.72
C VAL A 514 -1.93 6.45 26.44
N TYR A 515 -1.20 5.37 26.74
CA TYR A 515 -1.72 4.01 26.72
C TYR A 515 -1.25 3.23 27.94
N THR A 516 -2.14 2.41 28.52
CA THR A 516 -1.81 1.53 29.65
C THR A 516 -2.10 0.07 29.30
N THR A 517 -1.09 -0.81 29.44
CA THR A 517 -1.23 -2.23 29.14
C THR A 517 -2.20 -2.93 30.09
N PRO A 518 -2.81 -4.05 29.69
CA PRO A 518 -3.37 -4.99 30.64
C PRO A 518 -2.32 -5.46 31.67
N PRO A 519 -2.73 -5.98 32.84
CA PRO A 519 -1.80 -6.48 33.86
C PRO A 519 -0.87 -7.56 33.32
N LEU A 520 0.45 -7.38 33.47
CA LEU A 520 1.48 -8.31 33.01
C LEU A 520 1.72 -9.37 34.09
N THR A 521 1.04 -10.53 34.00
CA THR A 521 0.96 -11.50 35.10
C THR A 521 2.01 -12.60 35.07
N LYS A 522 2.51 -12.99 33.87
CA LYS A 522 3.38 -14.18 33.71
C LYS A 522 4.79 -13.93 34.22
N ARG A 523 5.12 -14.49 35.41
CA ARG A 523 6.44 -14.39 36.04
C ARG A 523 7.58 -14.91 35.14
N GLY A 524 8.71 -14.22 35.12
CA GLY A 524 9.89 -14.54 34.33
C GLY A 524 9.74 -14.27 32.82
N LYS A 525 8.54 -13.94 32.36
CA LYS A 525 8.29 -13.66 30.94
C LYS A 525 8.83 -12.29 30.55
N THR A 526 9.44 -12.23 29.37
CA THR A 526 9.75 -10.98 28.68
C THR A 526 8.65 -10.74 27.64
N TYR A 527 7.94 -9.62 27.78
CA TYR A 527 7.03 -9.10 26.79
C TYR A 527 7.81 -8.21 25.85
N THR A 528 7.62 -8.40 24.57
CA THR A 528 8.21 -7.59 23.52
C THR A 528 7.11 -6.84 22.79
N TYR A 529 7.43 -5.67 22.32
CA TYR A 529 6.52 -4.81 21.56
C TYR A 529 7.29 -3.95 20.56
N PHE A 530 6.59 -3.39 19.61
CA PHE A 530 7.14 -2.55 18.56
C PHE A 530 6.15 -1.45 18.17
N CYS A 531 6.61 -0.47 17.41
CA CYS A 531 5.74 0.47 16.70
C CYS A 531 5.45 -0.09 15.31
N ARG A 532 4.18 -0.26 14.95
CA ARG A 532 3.81 -0.75 13.62
C ARG A 532 3.94 0.31 12.52
N ILE A 533 3.96 1.59 12.89
CA ILE A 533 4.26 2.68 11.95
C ILE A 533 5.76 2.76 11.68
N HIS A 534 6.58 2.59 12.72
CA HIS A 534 8.04 2.66 12.68
C HIS A 534 8.64 1.35 13.21
N PRO A 535 8.64 0.27 12.45
CA PRO A 535 8.94 -1.08 12.95
C PRO A 535 10.37 -1.27 13.47
N PHE A 536 11.27 -0.34 13.18
CA PHE A 536 12.59 -0.30 13.78
C PHE A 536 12.54 0.07 15.28
N MET A 537 11.47 0.70 15.75
CA MET A 537 11.26 1.00 17.17
C MET A 537 10.75 -0.23 17.88
N ARG A 538 11.51 -0.73 18.82
CA ARG A 538 11.18 -1.95 19.60
C ARG A 538 11.48 -1.74 21.06
N GLY A 539 10.69 -2.43 21.88
CA GLY A 539 10.86 -2.38 23.31
C GLY A 539 10.58 -3.74 23.99
N SER A 540 10.95 -3.82 25.24
CA SER A 540 10.70 -5.00 26.04
C SER A 540 10.56 -4.71 27.52
N ILE A 541 9.73 -5.50 28.21
CA ILE A 541 9.48 -5.44 29.65
C ILE A 541 9.60 -6.87 30.19
N ARG A 542 10.29 -7.05 31.32
CA ARG A 542 10.42 -8.35 31.98
C ARG A 542 9.62 -8.38 33.27
N VAL A 543 8.79 -9.38 33.42
CA VAL A 543 8.10 -9.61 34.70
C VAL A 543 9.08 -10.34 35.64
N ALA A 544 9.19 -9.86 36.87
CA ALA A 544 10.09 -10.45 37.86
C ALA A 544 9.87 -11.96 38.01
N PRO A 545 10.92 -12.77 38.06
CA PRO A 545 10.82 -14.20 38.35
C PRO A 545 10.33 -14.42 39.80
N ARG A 546 10.03 -15.65 40.16
CA ARG A 546 9.83 -15.97 41.57
C ARG A 546 11.16 -15.74 42.32
N PRO A 547 11.11 -15.16 43.52
CA PRO A 547 12.29 -15.19 44.39
C PRO A 547 12.78 -16.64 44.50
N HIS A 548 14.07 -16.86 44.28
CA HIS A 548 14.64 -18.13 44.66
C HIS A 548 14.51 -18.22 46.19
N GLY A 549 13.69 -19.14 46.67
CA GLY A 549 13.69 -19.44 48.09
C GLY A 549 15.12 -19.78 48.49
N HIS A 550 15.71 -19.01 49.36
CA HIS A 550 16.89 -19.49 50.06
C HIS A 550 16.41 -20.72 50.83
N GLY A 551 16.74 -21.92 50.30
CA GLY A 551 16.63 -23.11 51.11
C GLY A 551 17.51 -22.91 52.33
N HIS A 552 16.87 -22.77 53.47
CA HIS A 552 17.57 -22.95 54.73
C HIS A 552 18.02 -24.41 54.74
N ALA A 553 19.35 -24.61 54.59
CA ALA A 553 20.00 -25.87 54.93
C ALA A 553 20.16 -25.94 56.44
#